data_b375754d45341b0a6e1cc9443e0b731d
#
_entry.id   b375754d45341b0a6e1cc9443e0b731d
#
_cell.length_a   1.000
_cell.length_b   1.000
_cell.length_c   1.000
_cell.angle_alpha   90.00
_cell.angle_beta   90.00
_cell.angle_gamma   90.00
#
_symmetry.space_group_name_H-M   'P 1'
#
loop_
_entity.id
_entity.type
_entity.pdbx_description
1 polymer ?
#
loop_
_entity_poly.entity_id
_entity_poly.type
_entity_poly.pdbx_seq_one_letter_code
_entity_poly.pdbx_strand_id
1 'polypeptide(L)'
;RRQRQMCIRDRNKPEIEKAVAAARKVDYILLCIGENSYAETPGNLSDLTLSRNQLQLAKALTATGKPVILVLNEGRPRIISEIEPLAKAVVHLYLPGNYGGDALAKVLYGDVNPSGKLPYTYPRYVHSLANYDHKPCESMDTMEGAYNYNAVMSVQWAFGYGLSYTTFTYSNLKVDKSHFKPADVLSFSVDITNDGERRGKESILLFT
;
A
#
# COMPACT_ATOMS: atom_id res chain seq x y z
N ARG A 1 30.07 -10.10 1.11
CA ARG A 1 29.93 -11.31 0.26
C ARG A 1 28.46 -11.72 0.03
N ARG A 2 27.57 -11.67 1.04
CA ARG A 2 26.13 -11.99 0.83
C ARG A 2 25.41 -11.00 -0.07
N GLN A 3 25.72 -9.73 0.03
CA GLN A 3 25.13 -8.68 -0.82
C GLN A 3 25.49 -8.83 -2.31
N ARG A 4 26.74 -9.28 -2.65
CA ARG A 4 27.13 -9.60 -4.02
C ARG A 4 26.38 -10.82 -4.58
N GLN A 5 26.08 -11.82 -3.77
CA GLN A 5 25.30 -12.99 -4.23
C GLN A 5 23.84 -12.66 -4.52
N MET A 6 23.22 -11.72 -3.75
CA MET A 6 21.85 -11.26 -4.04
C MET A 6 21.78 -10.45 -5.34
N CYS A 7 22.73 -9.54 -5.59
CA CYS A 7 22.79 -8.82 -6.86
C CYS A 7 23.03 -9.73 -8.09
N ILE A 8 23.62 -10.90 -7.90
CA ILE A 8 23.85 -11.89 -8.97
C ILE A 8 22.59 -12.73 -9.22
N ARG A 9 21.82 -13.08 -8.18
CA ARG A 9 20.53 -13.78 -8.31
C ARG A 9 19.48 -12.94 -9.07
N ASP A 10 19.53 -11.64 -8.95
CA ASP A 10 18.66 -10.71 -9.65
C ASP A 10 18.83 -10.71 -11.19
N ARG A 11 19.85 -11.41 -11.74
CA ARG A 11 20.16 -11.39 -13.19
C ARG A 11 19.71 -12.63 -13.96
N ASN A 12 19.12 -13.65 -13.32
CA ASN A 12 18.83 -14.91 -13.98
C ASN A 12 17.43 -14.96 -14.64
N LYS A 13 17.36 -14.70 -15.94
CA LYS A 13 16.17 -14.93 -16.77
C LYS A 13 15.55 -16.34 -16.65
N PRO A 14 16.34 -17.44 -16.50
CA PRO A 14 15.76 -18.79 -16.36
C PRO A 14 14.83 -18.98 -15.17
N GLU A 15 14.98 -18.19 -14.10
CA GLU A 15 14.12 -18.27 -12.91
C GLU A 15 12.72 -17.72 -13.18
N ILE A 16 12.59 -16.68 -14.00
CA ILE A 16 11.27 -16.13 -14.39
C ILE A 16 10.48 -17.15 -15.21
N GLU A 17 11.11 -17.82 -16.15
CA GLU A 17 10.46 -18.85 -16.98
C GLU A 17 9.96 -20.04 -16.12
N LYS A 18 10.78 -20.48 -15.18
CA LYS A 18 10.38 -21.52 -14.22
C LYS A 18 9.20 -21.08 -13.35
N ALA A 19 9.23 -19.84 -12.87
CA ALA A 19 8.15 -19.27 -12.08
C ALA A 19 6.85 -19.21 -12.90
N VAL A 20 6.91 -18.76 -14.14
CA VAL A 20 5.75 -18.72 -15.05
C VAL A 20 5.22 -20.14 -15.34
N ALA A 21 6.09 -21.12 -15.56
CA ALA A 21 5.70 -22.51 -15.79
C ALA A 21 5.00 -23.12 -14.55
N ALA A 22 5.47 -22.77 -13.35
CA ALA A 22 4.82 -23.16 -12.09
C ALA A 22 3.48 -22.45 -11.90
N ALA A 23 3.43 -21.15 -12.17
CA ALA A 23 2.24 -20.32 -12.02
C ALA A 23 1.04 -20.81 -12.85
N ARG A 24 1.29 -21.36 -14.03
CA ARG A 24 0.22 -21.93 -14.88
C ARG A 24 -0.51 -23.12 -14.26
N LYS A 25 0.10 -23.77 -13.26
CA LYS A 25 -0.41 -25.01 -12.62
C LYS A 25 -1.15 -24.76 -11.30
N VAL A 26 -1.29 -23.49 -10.89
CA VAL A 26 -1.92 -23.11 -9.61
C VAL A 26 -3.14 -22.25 -9.84
N ASP A 27 -3.98 -22.10 -8.82
CA ASP A 27 -5.18 -21.26 -8.88
C ASP A 27 -4.89 -19.80 -8.55
N TYR A 28 -3.94 -19.55 -7.64
CA TYR A 28 -3.52 -18.23 -7.18
C TYR A 28 -2.02 -18.14 -7.10
N ILE A 29 -1.50 -16.93 -7.29
CA ILE A 29 -0.08 -16.62 -7.14
C ILE A 29 0.08 -15.67 -5.96
N LEU A 30 0.85 -16.07 -4.96
CA LEU A 30 1.30 -15.19 -3.90
C LEU A 30 2.69 -14.67 -4.26
N LEU A 31 2.76 -13.42 -4.68
CA LEU A 31 4.00 -12.79 -5.14
C LEU A 31 4.57 -11.89 -4.06
N CYS A 32 5.61 -12.35 -3.36
CA CYS A 32 6.32 -11.59 -2.35
C CYS A 32 7.50 -10.85 -2.99
N ILE A 33 7.45 -9.53 -2.95
CA ILE A 33 8.50 -8.62 -3.44
C ILE A 33 8.69 -7.48 -2.43
N GLY A 34 9.70 -6.66 -2.66
CA GLY A 34 9.98 -5.50 -1.80
C GLY A 34 11.47 -5.22 -1.67
N GLU A 35 11.88 -4.77 -0.50
CA GLU A 35 13.24 -4.37 -0.24
C GLU A 35 14.13 -5.54 0.19
N ASN A 36 15.41 -5.41 -0.12
CA ASN A 36 16.44 -6.23 0.49
C ASN A 36 16.66 -5.78 1.94
N SER A 37 17.25 -6.66 2.76
CA SER A 37 17.65 -6.28 4.12
C SER A 37 18.66 -5.12 4.07
N TYR A 38 18.45 -4.13 4.92
CA TYR A 38 19.32 -2.98 5.06
C TYR A 38 19.42 -2.57 6.54
N ALA A 39 20.48 -1.84 6.86
CA ALA A 39 20.66 -1.22 8.16
C ALA A 39 21.48 0.07 7.98
N GLU A 40 21.10 1.12 8.68
CA GLU A 40 21.79 2.41 8.75
C GLU A 40 22.15 3.01 7.37
N THR A 41 23.25 3.75 7.30
CA THR A 41 23.75 4.43 6.10
C THR A 41 23.90 3.53 4.87
N PRO A 42 24.36 2.27 4.95
CA PRO A 42 24.37 1.37 3.80
C PRO A 42 23.00 1.08 3.20
N GLY A 43 21.93 1.40 3.93
CA GLY A 43 20.56 1.31 3.48
C GLY A 43 20.03 2.57 2.80
N ASN A 44 20.80 3.64 2.73
CA ASN A 44 20.37 4.86 2.05
C ASN A 44 20.12 4.60 0.56
N LEU A 45 19.09 5.25 0.05
CA LEU A 45 18.71 5.16 -1.36
C LEU A 45 18.21 6.50 -1.86
N SER A 46 18.43 6.76 -3.14
CA SER A 46 18.01 7.97 -3.86
C SER A 46 16.83 7.71 -4.80
N ASP A 47 16.42 6.47 -4.96
CA ASP A 47 15.38 6.04 -5.88
C ASP A 47 14.48 4.98 -5.21
N LEU A 48 13.17 5.20 -5.26
CA LEU A 48 12.16 4.31 -4.69
C LEU A 48 11.73 3.19 -5.68
N THR A 49 12.26 3.14 -6.87
CA THR A 49 11.90 2.12 -7.87
C THR A 49 12.24 0.71 -7.37
N LEU A 50 11.34 -0.23 -7.56
CA LEU A 50 11.63 -1.65 -7.38
C LEU A 50 12.72 -2.12 -8.37
N SER A 51 13.46 -3.15 -8.01
CA SER A 51 14.44 -3.72 -8.93
C SER A 51 13.76 -4.18 -10.23
N ARG A 52 14.45 -3.99 -11.35
CA ARG A 52 13.94 -4.36 -12.68
C ARG A 52 13.50 -5.82 -12.73
N ASN A 53 14.19 -6.70 -12.03
CA ASN A 53 13.88 -8.13 -12.02
C ASN A 53 12.58 -8.43 -11.28
N GLN A 54 12.29 -7.73 -10.18
CA GLN A 54 11.02 -7.86 -9.49
C GLN A 54 9.84 -7.36 -10.33
N LEU A 55 10.01 -6.24 -11.02
CA LEU A 55 9.01 -5.72 -11.97
C LEU A 55 8.78 -6.68 -13.14
N GLN A 56 9.85 -7.24 -13.72
CA GLN A 56 9.75 -8.21 -14.79
C GLN A 56 9.05 -9.50 -14.35
N LEU A 57 9.38 -10.00 -13.15
CA LEU A 57 8.73 -11.18 -12.57
C LEU A 57 7.24 -10.92 -12.37
N ALA A 58 6.87 -9.79 -11.76
CA ALA A 58 5.48 -9.42 -11.53
C ALA A 58 4.69 -9.36 -12.84
N LYS A 59 5.21 -8.65 -13.85
CA LYS A 59 4.59 -8.57 -15.17
C LYS A 59 4.45 -9.93 -15.86
N ALA A 60 5.47 -10.78 -15.75
CA ALA A 60 5.43 -12.11 -16.35
C ALA A 60 4.42 -13.04 -15.67
N LEU A 61 4.28 -12.95 -14.35
CA LEU A 61 3.32 -13.76 -13.59
C LEU A 61 1.88 -13.28 -13.84
N THR A 62 1.64 -11.97 -13.85
CA THR A 62 0.31 -11.43 -14.16
C THR A 62 -0.14 -11.74 -15.59
N ALA A 63 0.80 -11.79 -16.55
CA ALA A 63 0.54 -12.19 -17.94
C ALA A 63 0.09 -13.66 -18.08
N THR A 64 0.21 -14.49 -17.04
CA THR A 64 -0.33 -15.86 -17.06
C THR A 64 -1.86 -15.91 -16.97
N GLY A 65 -2.52 -14.81 -16.65
CA GLY A 65 -3.96 -14.70 -16.41
C GLY A 65 -4.41 -15.27 -15.05
N LYS A 66 -3.48 -15.78 -14.24
CA LYS A 66 -3.80 -16.22 -12.88
C LYS A 66 -3.91 -15.03 -11.92
N PRO A 67 -4.84 -15.07 -10.95
CA PRO A 67 -4.95 -14.01 -9.96
C PRO A 67 -3.69 -13.92 -9.10
N VAL A 68 -3.11 -12.72 -9.03
CA VAL A 68 -1.90 -12.44 -8.26
C VAL A 68 -2.29 -11.63 -7.01
N ILE A 69 -1.87 -12.12 -5.85
CA ILE A 69 -1.87 -11.40 -4.59
C ILE A 69 -0.44 -10.88 -4.40
N LEU A 70 -0.30 -9.56 -4.45
CA LEU A 70 0.99 -8.90 -4.27
C LEU A 70 1.25 -8.70 -2.78
N VAL A 71 2.36 -9.18 -2.28
CA VAL A 71 2.79 -9.02 -0.89
C VAL A 71 4.05 -8.17 -0.87
N LEU A 72 3.96 -6.99 -0.27
CA LEU A 72 5.05 -6.04 -0.18
C LEU A 72 5.75 -6.19 1.18
N ASN A 73 7.01 -6.61 1.14
CA ASN A 73 7.88 -6.69 2.31
C ASN A 73 8.92 -5.57 2.23
N GLU A 74 8.57 -4.41 2.75
CA GLU A 74 9.36 -3.19 2.61
C GLU A 74 9.09 -2.23 3.76
N GLY A 75 10.13 -1.55 4.23
CA GLY A 75 9.99 -0.50 5.24
C GLY A 75 9.75 0.88 4.61
N ARG A 76 10.25 1.08 3.41
CA ARG A 76 10.08 2.31 2.61
C ARG A 76 9.22 1.99 1.39
N PRO A 77 8.23 2.84 1.03
CA PRO A 77 7.34 2.58 -0.09
C PRO A 77 8.13 2.49 -1.40
N ARG A 78 7.97 1.39 -2.13
CA ARG A 78 8.55 1.20 -3.45
C ARG A 78 7.54 1.48 -4.54
N ILE A 79 7.95 2.11 -5.61
CA ILE A 79 7.04 2.44 -6.72
C ILE A 79 6.50 1.17 -7.36
N ILE A 80 5.20 0.98 -7.27
CA ILE A 80 4.47 -0.20 -7.77
C ILE A 80 3.38 0.16 -8.79
N SER A 81 3.32 1.40 -9.23
CA SER A 81 2.27 1.92 -10.12
C SER A 81 2.09 1.13 -11.42
N GLU A 82 3.14 0.44 -11.89
CA GLU A 82 3.07 -0.41 -13.09
C GLU A 82 2.52 -1.82 -12.83
N ILE A 83 2.58 -2.31 -11.61
CA ILE A 83 2.22 -3.69 -11.26
C ILE A 83 0.99 -3.80 -10.37
N GLU A 84 0.69 -2.76 -9.59
CA GLU A 84 -0.47 -2.74 -8.71
C GLU A 84 -1.79 -2.94 -9.48
N PRO A 85 -2.05 -2.25 -10.61
CA PRO A 85 -3.29 -2.45 -11.35
C PRO A 85 -3.47 -3.86 -11.93
N LEU A 86 -2.39 -4.63 -12.02
CA LEU A 86 -2.38 -6.00 -12.51
C LEU A 86 -2.64 -7.03 -11.40
N ALA A 87 -2.52 -6.63 -10.14
CA ALA A 87 -2.77 -7.48 -8.99
C ALA A 87 -4.25 -7.53 -8.62
N LYS A 88 -4.70 -8.65 -8.05
CA LYS A 88 -6.06 -8.77 -7.51
C LYS A 88 -6.19 -8.24 -6.10
N ALA A 89 -5.09 -8.27 -5.35
CA ALA A 89 -4.99 -7.69 -4.01
C ALA A 89 -3.54 -7.33 -3.72
N VAL A 90 -3.36 -6.36 -2.84
CA VAL A 90 -2.05 -5.95 -2.31
C VAL A 90 -2.08 -6.03 -0.79
N VAL A 91 -1.09 -6.70 -0.21
CA VAL A 91 -0.89 -6.77 1.23
C VAL A 91 0.47 -6.16 1.55
N HIS A 92 0.48 -5.09 2.33
CA HIS A 92 1.70 -4.43 2.77
C HIS A 92 2.10 -4.95 4.15
N LEU A 93 3.25 -5.61 4.25
CA LEU A 93 3.73 -6.23 5.49
C LEU A 93 4.69 -5.36 6.29
N TYR A 94 5.17 -4.26 5.73
CA TYR A 94 6.26 -3.49 6.32
C TYR A 94 7.51 -4.36 6.57
N LEU A 95 8.06 -4.34 7.77
CA LEU A 95 9.17 -5.18 8.23
C LEU A 95 8.62 -6.17 9.26
N PRO A 96 8.04 -7.31 8.82
CA PRO A 96 7.18 -8.14 9.67
C PRO A 96 7.93 -9.00 10.69
N GLY A 97 9.25 -9.04 10.63
CA GLY A 97 10.07 -9.86 11.53
C GLY A 97 9.84 -11.37 11.35
N ASN A 98 10.17 -12.13 12.41
CA ASN A 98 10.21 -13.61 12.34
C ASN A 98 8.83 -14.25 12.22
N TYR A 99 7.77 -13.59 12.69
CA TYR A 99 6.40 -14.12 12.69
C TYR A 99 5.53 -13.57 11.55
N GLY A 100 6.12 -12.87 10.61
CA GLY A 100 5.40 -12.25 9.50
C GLY A 100 4.67 -13.23 8.61
N GLY A 101 5.24 -14.42 8.39
CA GLY A 101 4.59 -15.48 7.61
C GLY A 101 3.32 -15.99 8.26
N ASP A 102 3.35 -16.22 9.56
CA ASP A 102 2.19 -16.69 10.33
C ASP A 102 1.08 -15.63 10.35
N ALA A 103 1.46 -14.37 10.55
CA ALA A 103 0.53 -13.24 10.52
C ALA A 103 -0.13 -13.07 9.14
N LEU A 104 0.67 -13.13 8.07
CA LEU A 104 0.17 -13.08 6.70
C LEU A 104 -0.81 -14.22 6.40
N ALA A 105 -0.48 -15.44 6.79
CA ALA A 105 -1.35 -16.60 6.59
C ALA A 105 -2.73 -16.38 7.26
N LYS A 106 -2.76 -15.93 8.51
CA LYS A 106 -4.00 -15.64 9.23
C LYS A 106 -4.86 -14.57 8.54
N VAL A 107 -4.22 -13.55 7.97
CA VAL A 107 -4.93 -12.54 7.16
C VAL A 107 -5.46 -13.17 5.89
N LEU A 108 -4.64 -13.86 5.10
CA LEU A 108 -5.05 -14.42 3.82
C LEU A 108 -6.17 -15.48 3.94
N TYR A 109 -6.16 -16.28 5.01
CA TYR A 109 -7.21 -17.27 5.28
C TYR A 109 -8.43 -16.69 6.02
N GLY A 110 -8.37 -15.40 6.40
CA GLY A 110 -9.50 -14.71 7.03
C GLY A 110 -9.67 -14.97 8.52
N ASP A 111 -8.70 -15.61 9.18
CA ASP A 111 -8.68 -15.80 10.65
C ASP A 111 -8.53 -14.46 11.37
N VAL A 112 -7.84 -13.51 10.73
CA VAL A 112 -7.66 -12.15 11.21
C VAL A 112 -8.14 -11.17 10.14
N ASN A 113 -9.04 -10.27 10.53
CA ASN A 113 -9.45 -9.17 9.68
C ASN A 113 -8.39 -8.06 9.72
N PRO A 114 -7.82 -7.66 8.56
CA PRO A 114 -6.87 -6.55 8.52
C PRO A 114 -7.54 -5.26 9.00
N SER A 115 -6.81 -4.51 9.81
CA SER A 115 -7.29 -3.22 10.36
C SER A 115 -6.23 -2.12 10.28
N GLY A 116 -5.05 -2.45 9.78
CA GLY A 116 -3.96 -1.49 9.58
C GLY A 116 -4.29 -0.47 8.50
N LYS A 117 -3.93 0.78 8.75
CA LYS A 117 -4.00 1.88 7.79
C LYS A 117 -2.59 2.36 7.49
N LEU A 118 -2.36 2.89 6.30
CA LEU A 118 -1.06 3.45 5.92
C LEU A 118 -0.70 4.64 6.83
N PRO A 119 0.45 4.61 7.51
CA PRO A 119 0.91 5.71 8.35
C PRO A 119 1.67 6.78 7.56
N TYR A 120 1.62 6.72 6.24
CA TYR A 120 2.21 7.68 5.30
C TYR A 120 1.45 7.62 3.97
N THR A 121 1.68 8.63 3.14
CA THR A 121 1.23 8.62 1.75
C THR A 121 2.10 7.70 0.93
N TYR A 122 1.50 6.73 0.23
CA TYR A 122 2.23 5.85 -0.66
C TYR A 122 2.45 6.56 -2.01
N PRO A 123 3.68 6.83 -2.44
CA PRO A 123 3.96 7.59 -3.66
C PRO A 123 3.65 6.75 -4.91
N ARG A 124 3.10 7.40 -5.92
CA ARG A 124 2.83 6.79 -7.22
C ARG A 124 4.03 6.85 -8.16
N TYR A 125 4.84 7.90 -8.02
CA TYR A 125 5.97 8.19 -8.89
C TYR A 125 7.22 8.51 -8.06
N VAL A 126 8.38 8.26 -8.64
CA VAL A 126 9.64 8.80 -8.11
C VAL A 126 9.57 10.32 -8.15
N HIS A 127 10.06 10.98 -7.10
CA HIS A 127 9.98 12.44 -6.93
C HIS A 127 8.55 13.02 -6.85
N SER A 128 7.59 12.22 -6.40
CA SER A 128 6.28 12.76 -6.06
C SER A 128 6.41 13.81 -4.95
N LEU A 129 5.76 14.97 -5.15
CA LEU A 129 5.77 16.08 -4.17
C LEU A 129 4.66 15.94 -3.12
N ALA A 130 3.96 14.81 -3.07
CA ALA A 130 2.93 14.57 -2.08
C ALA A 130 3.52 14.57 -0.66
N ASN A 131 2.82 15.24 0.26
CA ASN A 131 3.17 15.23 1.67
C ASN A 131 3.03 13.81 2.25
N TYR A 132 3.68 13.56 3.39
CA TYR A 132 3.58 12.25 4.02
C TYR A 132 2.13 11.94 4.50
N ASP A 133 1.38 12.96 4.86
CA ASP A 133 0.00 12.93 5.36
C ASP A 133 -1.03 13.40 4.33
N HIS A 134 -0.74 13.25 3.04
CA HIS A 134 -1.61 13.67 1.95
C HIS A 134 -3.02 13.08 2.09
N LYS A 135 -4.01 13.95 2.14
CA LYS A 135 -5.42 13.59 2.28
C LYS A 135 -6.04 13.31 0.91
N PRO A 136 -7.05 12.42 0.83
CA PRO A 136 -7.75 12.18 -0.44
C PRO A 136 -8.30 13.46 -1.09
N CYS A 137 -8.74 14.44 -0.30
CA CYS A 137 -9.27 15.71 -0.79
C CYS A 137 -8.21 16.62 -1.43
N GLU A 138 -6.93 16.40 -1.17
CA GLU A 138 -5.83 17.19 -1.77
C GLU A 138 -5.45 16.69 -3.17
N SER A 139 -5.99 15.58 -3.62
CA SER A 139 -5.81 15.05 -4.97
C SER A 139 -6.77 15.68 -5.99
N MET A 140 -7.51 16.72 -5.61
CA MET A 140 -8.59 17.27 -6.41
C MET A 140 -8.12 18.28 -7.44
N ASP A 141 -8.66 18.12 -8.59
CA ASP A 141 -9.13 19.01 -9.65
C ASP A 141 -8.14 19.39 -10.74
N THR A 142 -8.52 18.94 -11.94
CA THR A 142 -8.18 19.61 -13.18
C THR A 142 -8.79 21.02 -13.16
N MET A 143 -7.98 22.04 -13.26
CA MET A 143 -8.49 23.40 -13.53
C MET A 143 -8.88 23.50 -15.00
N GLU A 144 -10.17 23.63 -15.26
CA GLU A 144 -10.68 23.98 -16.58
C GLU A 144 -10.51 25.49 -16.82
N GLY A 145 -10.07 25.85 -17.99
CA GLY A 145 -9.96 27.27 -18.39
C GLY A 145 -8.74 27.60 -19.25
N ALA A 146 -8.36 28.86 -19.28
CA ALA A 146 -7.31 29.40 -20.16
C ALA A 146 -5.92 28.71 -19.98
N TYR A 147 -5.68 28.08 -18.87
CA TYR A 147 -4.39 27.43 -18.57
C TYR A 147 -4.43 25.93 -18.76
N ASN A 148 -5.59 25.32 -18.82
CA ASN A 148 -5.85 23.90 -19.09
C ASN A 148 -4.72 22.96 -18.65
N TYR A 149 -4.21 23.12 -17.43
CA TYR A 149 -3.20 22.25 -16.87
C TYR A 149 -3.81 21.31 -15.83
N ASN A 150 -3.31 20.10 -15.85
CA ASN A 150 -3.72 19.08 -14.89
C ASN A 150 -2.88 19.24 -13.61
N ALA A 151 -3.48 19.80 -12.56
CA ALA A 151 -2.84 20.00 -11.27
C ALA A 151 -3.07 18.82 -10.28
N VAL A 152 -3.53 17.68 -10.77
CA VAL A 152 -3.81 16.52 -9.92
C VAL A 152 -2.50 15.95 -9.38
N MET A 153 -2.35 16.01 -8.06
CA MET A 153 -1.27 15.34 -7.34
C MET A 153 -1.65 13.87 -7.13
N SER A 154 -1.25 13.03 -8.08
CA SER A 154 -1.58 11.61 -8.04
C SER A 154 -0.67 10.86 -7.07
N VAL A 155 -1.26 10.25 -6.05
CA VAL A 155 -0.60 9.31 -5.14
C VAL A 155 -1.07 7.88 -5.40
N GLN A 156 -0.31 6.86 -4.98
CA GLN A 156 -0.77 5.48 -5.06
C GLN A 156 -1.89 5.24 -4.08
N TRP A 157 -1.65 5.58 -2.82
CA TRP A 157 -2.65 5.60 -1.75
C TRP A 157 -2.38 6.75 -0.79
N ALA A 158 -3.43 7.42 -0.36
CA ALA A 158 -3.34 8.51 0.60
C ALA A 158 -2.98 7.99 2.00
N PHE A 159 -2.53 8.90 2.86
CA PHE A 159 -2.37 8.64 4.28
C PHE A 159 -3.68 8.08 4.88
N GLY A 160 -3.57 7.07 5.73
CA GLY A 160 -4.72 6.45 6.35
C GLY A 160 -5.48 5.45 5.47
N TYR A 161 -5.06 5.24 4.23
CA TYR A 161 -5.69 4.23 3.37
C TYR A 161 -5.46 2.81 3.91
N GLY A 162 -6.49 1.99 3.82
CA GLY A 162 -6.43 0.56 4.16
C GLY A 162 -7.81 -0.07 4.13
N LEU A 163 -7.89 -1.28 3.58
CA LEU A 163 -9.12 -2.04 3.44
C LEU A 163 -9.31 -3.00 4.62
N SER A 164 -10.53 -3.46 4.80
CA SER A 164 -10.94 -4.44 5.80
C SER A 164 -11.82 -5.50 5.14
N TYR A 165 -12.03 -6.63 5.81
CA TYR A 165 -13.02 -7.65 5.42
C TYR A 165 -14.42 -7.32 5.92
N THR A 166 -14.61 -6.15 6.51
CA THR A 166 -15.91 -5.60 6.91
C THR A 166 -15.99 -4.14 6.48
N THR A 167 -17.15 -3.54 6.61
CA THR A 167 -17.42 -2.15 6.27
C THR A 167 -17.83 -1.38 7.51
N PHE A 168 -17.49 -0.09 7.54
CA PHE A 168 -17.85 0.83 8.61
C PHE A 168 -18.54 2.05 8.03
N THR A 169 -19.66 2.42 8.62
CA THR A 169 -20.39 3.66 8.31
C THR A 169 -20.17 4.68 9.39
N TYR A 170 -19.86 5.89 8.98
CA TYR A 170 -19.69 7.06 9.84
C TYR A 170 -20.96 7.92 9.73
N SER A 171 -21.54 8.27 10.87
CA SER A 171 -22.76 9.07 10.92
C SER A 171 -22.75 10.01 12.12
N ASN A 172 -23.71 10.93 12.14
CA ASN A 172 -23.95 11.84 13.27
C ASN A 172 -22.71 12.61 13.76
N LEU A 173 -21.85 13.04 12.83
CA LEU A 173 -20.74 13.93 13.20
C LEU A 173 -21.30 15.22 13.80
N LYS A 174 -20.89 15.53 15.02
CA LYS A 174 -21.29 16.72 15.77
C LYS A 174 -20.07 17.42 16.33
N VAL A 175 -20.18 18.72 16.45
CA VAL A 175 -19.26 19.57 17.20
C VAL A 175 -20.07 20.31 18.28
N ASP A 176 -19.50 20.47 19.45
CA ASP A 176 -20.19 21.07 20.59
C ASP A 176 -20.42 22.57 20.45
N LYS A 177 -19.66 23.25 19.61
CA LYS A 177 -19.75 24.71 19.39
C LYS A 177 -19.77 25.05 17.91
N SER A 178 -20.72 25.89 17.50
CA SER A 178 -20.78 26.45 16.13
C SER A 178 -19.92 27.70 15.96
N HIS A 179 -19.57 28.38 17.05
CA HIS A 179 -18.72 29.56 17.09
C HIS A 179 -17.68 29.37 18.18
N PHE A 180 -16.43 29.61 17.86
CA PHE A 180 -15.33 29.38 18.79
C PHE A 180 -14.20 30.40 18.60
N LYS A 181 -13.42 30.60 19.64
CA LYS A 181 -12.20 31.42 19.65
C LYS A 181 -10.98 30.50 19.58
N PRO A 182 -9.79 31.00 19.17
CA PRO A 182 -8.57 30.19 19.07
C PRO A 182 -8.17 29.45 20.35
N ALA A 183 -8.59 29.93 21.52
CA ALA A 183 -8.29 29.30 22.82
C ALA A 183 -9.38 28.31 23.30
N ASP A 184 -10.45 28.15 22.55
CA ASP A 184 -11.52 27.23 22.93
C ASP A 184 -11.15 25.79 22.66
N VAL A 185 -11.56 24.92 23.56
CA VAL A 185 -11.56 23.47 23.35
C VAL A 185 -12.83 23.09 22.63
N LEU A 186 -12.70 22.34 21.55
CA LEU A 186 -13.81 21.79 20.78
C LEU A 186 -13.93 20.29 21.02
N SER A 187 -15.16 19.82 21.21
CA SER A 187 -15.47 18.40 21.33
C SER A 187 -16.19 17.92 20.07
N PHE A 188 -15.66 16.87 19.47
CA PHE A 188 -16.25 16.20 18.31
C PHE A 188 -16.79 14.85 18.76
N SER A 189 -17.93 14.47 18.21
CA SER A 189 -18.48 13.12 18.33
C SER A 189 -18.93 12.60 17.00
N VAL A 190 -18.75 11.30 16.77
CA VAL A 190 -19.17 10.60 15.58
C VAL A 190 -19.61 9.19 15.96
N ASP A 191 -20.68 8.71 15.34
CA ASP A 191 -21.12 7.33 15.47
C ASP A 191 -20.46 6.49 14.40
N ILE A 192 -19.89 5.35 14.80
CA ILE A 192 -19.25 4.39 13.89
C ILE A 192 -19.93 3.05 14.03
N THR A 193 -20.53 2.59 12.95
CA THR A 193 -21.25 1.32 12.89
C THR A 193 -20.47 0.34 12.00
N ASN A 194 -20.29 -0.88 12.48
CA ASN A 194 -19.81 -1.97 11.65
C ASN A 194 -21.03 -2.59 10.96
N ASP A 195 -21.14 -2.38 9.64
CA ASP A 195 -22.28 -2.83 8.84
C ASP A 195 -22.03 -4.21 8.19
N GLY A 196 -20.85 -4.77 8.36
CA GLY A 196 -20.52 -6.07 7.79
C GLY A 196 -20.68 -7.22 8.80
N GLU A 197 -20.49 -8.44 8.31
CA GLU A 197 -20.68 -9.66 9.11
C GLU A 197 -19.46 -10.05 9.94
N ARG A 198 -18.32 -9.38 9.75
CA ARG A 198 -17.06 -9.73 10.43
C ARG A 198 -16.70 -8.70 11.49
N ARG A 199 -16.16 -9.17 12.60
CA ARG A 199 -15.52 -8.27 13.58
C ARG A 199 -14.34 -7.56 12.91
N GLY A 200 -14.23 -6.26 13.15
CA GLY A 200 -13.15 -5.42 12.65
C GLY A 200 -12.74 -4.36 13.65
N LYS A 201 -11.62 -3.72 13.37
CA LYS A 201 -11.15 -2.51 14.04
C LYS A 201 -11.06 -1.42 12.99
N GLU A 202 -11.42 -0.21 13.36
CA GLU A 202 -11.31 0.96 12.51
C GLU A 202 -10.42 2.00 13.17
N SER A 203 -9.59 2.66 12.37
CA SER A 203 -8.77 3.78 12.79
C SER A 203 -9.41 5.07 12.32
N ILE A 204 -9.82 5.90 13.28
CA ILE A 204 -10.45 7.18 12.99
C ILE A 204 -9.35 8.21 12.83
N LEU A 205 -9.34 8.90 11.69
CA LEU A 205 -8.43 10.00 11.41
C LEU A 205 -9.21 11.31 11.47
N LEU A 206 -8.76 12.21 12.31
CA LEU A 206 -9.27 13.58 12.40
C LEU A 206 -8.22 14.52 11.80
N PHE A 207 -8.65 15.30 10.84
CA PHE A 207 -7.83 16.35 10.23
C PHE A 207 -8.40 17.71 10.60
N THR A 208 -7.52 18.66 10.93
CA THR A 208 -7.87 20.04 11.29
C THR A 208 -7.18 21.02 10.34
#